data_59a38d2a38e30b008848c23546966b2d
#
_entry.id   59a38d2a38e30b008848c23546966b2d
#
_cell.length_a   1.000
_cell.length_b   1.000
_cell.length_c   1.000
_cell.angle_alpha   90.00
_cell.angle_beta   90.00
_cell.angle_gamma   90.00
#
_symmetry.space_group_name_H-M   'P 1'
#
loop_
_entity.id
_entity.type
_entity.pdbx_description
1 polymer ?
#
loop_
_entity_poly.entity_id
_entity_poly.type
_entity_poly.pdbx_seq_one_letter_code
_entity_poly.pdbx_strand_id
1 'polypeptide(L)'
;RTLLQSARTPSLDYLACHGELGRLGVPGEHRRFSGEMALLALLGYDPHKWYTGPGPLEGVSLEVVLDAHDVAYLCHLVTLRGKEGWGDGKKLGPQLFMADPFGGGVGTEDARELIDTINEQLISENIQFYMGSHHRHLMVWVGGSGKVVCRNPQEALGQPIDAYLPMGDGAQILRELMEASRVILCHHPVNQERIKAGLKPANCLWLWGPGKPVELPHLKERWPVKGTVISHEGPYV
;
A
#
# COMPACT_ATOMS: atom_id res chain seq x y z
N ARG A 1 -29.66 8.61 17.53
CA ARG A 1 -29.45 9.26 16.23
C ARG A 1 -28.06 8.88 15.71
N THR A 2 -27.99 8.47 14.44
CA THR A 2 -26.70 8.26 13.75
C THR A 2 -26.08 9.61 13.35
N LEU A 3 -24.79 9.59 12.99
CA LEU A 3 -24.11 10.81 12.48
C LEU A 3 -24.81 11.37 11.24
N LEU A 4 -25.22 10.53 10.30
CA LEU A 4 -25.97 10.95 9.11
C LEU A 4 -27.32 11.57 9.45
N GLN A 5 -28.05 11.05 10.44
CA GLN A 5 -29.31 11.63 10.89
C GLN A 5 -29.15 12.98 11.61
N SER A 6 -27.93 13.30 12.06
CA SER A 6 -27.62 14.55 12.74
C SER A 6 -26.97 15.57 11.81
N ALA A 7 -26.42 15.14 10.69
CA ALA A 7 -25.79 15.99 9.70
C ALA A 7 -26.83 16.65 8.78
N ARG A 8 -26.50 17.82 8.26
CA ARG A 8 -27.28 18.49 7.22
C ARG A 8 -26.81 18.02 5.86
N THR A 9 -27.53 17.07 5.26
CA THR A 9 -27.14 16.38 4.01
C THR A 9 -28.24 16.47 2.94
N PRO A 10 -28.65 17.68 2.49
CA PRO A 10 -29.83 17.82 1.63
C PRO A 10 -29.72 17.09 0.29
N SER A 11 -28.52 16.99 -0.30
CA SER A 11 -28.32 16.26 -1.56
C SER A 11 -28.38 14.75 -1.35
N LEU A 12 -27.82 14.20 -0.24
CA LEU A 12 -27.94 12.79 0.09
C LEU A 12 -29.37 12.43 0.46
N ASP A 13 -30.06 13.29 1.21
CA ASP A 13 -31.46 13.12 1.56
C ASP A 13 -32.35 13.08 0.32
N TYR A 14 -32.10 13.99 -0.65
CA TYR A 14 -32.79 13.99 -1.92
C TYR A 14 -32.57 12.67 -2.69
N LEU A 15 -31.33 12.21 -2.82
CA LEU A 15 -31.00 10.94 -3.49
C LEU A 15 -31.65 9.75 -2.79
N ALA A 16 -31.62 9.72 -1.46
CA ALA A 16 -32.23 8.63 -0.69
C ALA A 16 -33.77 8.58 -0.84
N CYS A 17 -34.42 9.74 -0.99
CA CYS A 17 -35.89 9.82 -1.14
C CYS A 17 -36.36 9.58 -2.56
N HIS A 18 -35.56 9.85 -3.60
CA HIS A 18 -35.95 9.79 -5.01
C HIS A 18 -35.22 8.71 -5.81
N GLY A 19 -34.20 8.10 -5.23
CA GLY A 19 -33.46 7.00 -5.83
C GLY A 19 -33.98 5.63 -5.41
N GLU A 20 -33.48 4.60 -6.07
CA GLU A 20 -33.70 3.22 -5.68
C GLU A 20 -32.49 2.72 -4.87
N LEU A 21 -32.77 2.08 -3.76
CA LEU A 21 -31.76 1.47 -2.89
C LEU A 21 -31.77 -0.05 -3.06
N GLY A 22 -30.61 -0.63 -3.23
CA GLY A 22 -30.43 -2.06 -3.33
C GLY A 22 -29.26 -2.57 -2.49
N ARG A 23 -29.24 -3.85 -2.24
CA ARG A 23 -28.11 -4.54 -1.63
C ARG A 23 -27.35 -5.30 -2.71
N LEU A 24 -26.09 -4.95 -2.92
CA LEU A 24 -25.22 -5.68 -3.82
C LEU A 24 -24.56 -6.83 -3.08
N GLY A 25 -24.81 -8.07 -3.50
CA GLY A 25 -24.07 -9.25 -3.06
C GLY A 25 -22.87 -9.46 -3.98
N VAL A 26 -21.67 -9.55 -3.42
CA VAL A 26 -20.48 -9.94 -4.19
C VAL A 26 -20.44 -11.46 -4.24
N PRO A 27 -20.38 -12.11 -5.43
CA PRO A 27 -20.28 -13.56 -5.55
C PRO A 27 -19.03 -14.08 -4.84
N GLY A 28 -19.20 -15.09 -3.97
CA GLY A 28 -18.09 -15.72 -3.25
C GLY A 28 -17.99 -15.34 -1.77
N GLU A 29 -19.10 -15.29 -1.05
CA GLU A 29 -19.22 -14.90 0.38
C GLU A 29 -18.22 -15.56 1.35
N HIS A 30 -17.51 -16.61 0.93
CA HIS A 30 -16.50 -17.29 1.74
C HIS A 30 -15.06 -16.85 1.47
N ARG A 31 -14.81 -15.96 0.50
CA ARG A 31 -13.49 -15.38 0.23
C ARG A 31 -13.50 -13.90 0.59
N ARG A 32 -12.54 -13.50 1.41
CA ARG A 32 -12.33 -12.07 1.72
C ARG A 32 -11.87 -11.38 0.44
N PHE A 33 -12.73 -10.63 -0.20
CA PHE A 33 -12.36 -9.69 -1.26
C PHE A 33 -11.62 -8.51 -0.62
N SER A 34 -10.51 -8.11 -1.22
CA SER A 34 -9.94 -6.80 -0.92
C SER A 34 -10.84 -5.69 -1.46
N GLY A 35 -10.63 -4.46 -1.02
CA GLY A 35 -11.38 -3.30 -1.53
C GLY A 35 -11.25 -3.18 -3.04
N GLU A 36 -10.05 -3.42 -3.57
CA GLU A 36 -9.74 -3.37 -5.01
C GLU A 36 -10.46 -4.46 -5.80
N MET A 37 -10.51 -5.69 -5.27
CA MET A 37 -11.28 -6.77 -5.89
C MET A 37 -12.78 -6.45 -5.94
N ALA A 38 -13.32 -5.88 -4.87
CA ALA A 38 -14.71 -5.46 -4.81
C ALA A 38 -14.99 -4.35 -5.82
N LEU A 39 -14.08 -3.39 -5.98
CA LEU A 39 -14.19 -2.32 -6.98
C LEU A 39 -14.15 -2.87 -8.41
N LEU A 40 -13.23 -3.78 -8.73
CA LEU A 40 -13.20 -4.43 -10.04
C LEU A 40 -14.51 -5.15 -10.34
N ALA A 41 -15.05 -5.89 -9.37
CA ALA A 41 -16.34 -6.57 -9.51
C ALA A 41 -17.48 -5.59 -9.74
N LEU A 42 -17.50 -4.46 -9.02
CA LEU A 42 -18.50 -3.40 -9.18
C LEU A 42 -18.46 -2.78 -10.57
N LEU A 43 -17.26 -2.62 -11.14
CA LEU A 43 -17.05 -2.13 -12.51
C LEU A 43 -17.31 -3.21 -13.58
N GLY A 44 -17.70 -4.42 -13.18
CA GLY A 44 -18.04 -5.52 -14.08
C GLY A 44 -16.84 -6.34 -14.56
N TYR A 45 -15.67 -6.17 -13.98
CA TYR A 45 -14.52 -7.04 -14.24
C TYR A 45 -14.55 -8.26 -13.30
N ASP A 46 -14.13 -9.41 -13.80
CA ASP A 46 -13.91 -10.60 -12.97
C ASP A 46 -12.61 -10.43 -12.16
N PRO A 47 -12.68 -10.25 -10.83
CA PRO A 47 -11.48 -10.04 -10.03
C PRO A 47 -10.52 -11.23 -10.06
N HIS A 48 -11.02 -12.45 -10.27
CA HIS A 48 -10.17 -13.64 -10.34
C HIS A 48 -9.32 -13.68 -11.60
N LYS A 49 -9.77 -13.02 -12.66
CA LYS A 49 -9.06 -12.92 -13.92
C LYS A 49 -8.11 -11.71 -13.96
N TRP A 50 -8.53 -10.60 -13.39
CA TRP A 50 -7.92 -9.30 -13.62
C TRP A 50 -7.16 -8.73 -12.41
N TYR A 51 -7.33 -9.31 -11.22
CA TYR A 51 -6.61 -8.86 -10.03
C TYR A 51 -5.43 -9.78 -9.72
N THR A 52 -4.23 -9.29 -9.86
CA THR A 52 -3.00 -10.00 -9.54
C THR A 52 -2.41 -9.57 -8.20
N GLY A 53 -2.82 -8.43 -7.69
CA GLY A 53 -2.39 -7.80 -6.45
C GLY A 53 -2.54 -6.29 -6.51
N PRO A 54 -2.41 -5.58 -5.38
CA PRO A 54 -2.58 -4.13 -5.36
C PRO A 54 -1.39 -3.36 -5.98
N GLY A 55 -0.19 -3.95 -6.04
CA GLY A 55 1.01 -3.28 -6.55
C GLY A 55 0.85 -2.73 -7.98
N PRO A 56 0.37 -3.50 -8.97
CA PRO A 56 0.16 -2.96 -10.32
C PRO A 56 -0.86 -1.84 -10.40
N LEU A 57 -1.88 -1.86 -9.56
CA LEU A 57 -2.87 -0.77 -9.49
C LEU A 57 -2.23 0.53 -8.98
N GLU A 58 -1.35 0.42 -7.98
CA GLU A 58 -0.54 1.56 -7.54
C GLU A 58 0.39 2.06 -8.66
N GLY A 59 0.97 1.14 -9.44
CA GLY A 59 1.79 1.48 -10.62
C GLY A 59 1.01 2.33 -11.63
N VAL A 60 -0.21 1.95 -11.95
CA VAL A 60 -1.09 2.74 -12.82
C VAL A 60 -1.37 4.13 -12.23
N SER A 61 -1.65 4.21 -10.94
CA SER A 61 -1.91 5.48 -10.24
C SER A 61 -0.71 6.43 -10.25
N LEU A 62 0.50 5.88 -10.28
CA LEU A 62 1.76 6.62 -10.34
C LEU A 62 2.30 6.80 -11.77
N GLU A 63 1.53 6.40 -12.78
CA GLU A 63 1.91 6.43 -14.21
C GLU A 63 3.21 5.65 -14.50
N VAL A 64 3.48 4.61 -13.69
CA VAL A 64 4.64 3.72 -13.88
C VAL A 64 4.29 2.63 -14.88
N VAL A 65 5.03 2.58 -15.97
CA VAL A 65 4.92 1.53 -16.99
C VAL A 65 5.62 0.28 -16.48
N LEU A 66 4.90 -0.83 -16.42
CA LEU A 66 5.39 -2.13 -16.02
C LEU A 66 5.50 -3.07 -17.22
N ASP A 67 6.61 -3.74 -17.35
CA ASP A 67 6.78 -4.80 -18.34
C ASP A 67 6.14 -6.13 -17.85
N ALA A 68 5.82 -7.02 -18.79
CA ALA A 68 5.12 -8.29 -18.51
C ALA A 68 5.83 -9.20 -17.49
N HIS A 69 7.13 -9.02 -17.30
CA HIS A 69 7.95 -9.79 -16.36
C HIS A 69 8.16 -9.09 -15.02
N ASP A 70 7.74 -7.84 -14.90
CA ASP A 70 7.90 -7.07 -13.68
C ASP A 70 6.92 -7.52 -12.62
N VAL A 71 7.33 -7.39 -11.37
CA VAL A 71 6.46 -7.55 -10.21
C VAL A 71 6.46 -6.25 -9.43
N ALA A 72 5.29 -5.65 -9.33
CA ALA A 72 5.06 -4.45 -8.57
C ALA A 72 4.64 -4.80 -7.14
N TYR A 73 5.23 -4.14 -6.16
CA TYR A 73 4.93 -4.27 -4.73
C TYR A 73 4.50 -2.92 -4.18
N LEU A 74 3.47 -2.90 -3.36
CA LEU A 74 3.26 -1.74 -2.49
C LEU A 74 4.45 -1.61 -1.54
N CYS A 75 4.99 -0.40 -1.48
CA CYS A 75 6.10 -0.03 -0.63
C CYS A 75 5.60 1.00 0.38
N HIS A 76 5.33 0.57 1.61
CA HIS A 76 4.84 1.47 2.66
C HIS A 76 5.97 1.90 3.58
N LEU A 77 6.02 3.18 3.91
CA LEU A 77 6.76 3.66 5.06
C LEU A 77 5.97 3.31 6.33
N VAL A 78 6.60 2.58 7.25
CA VAL A 78 5.99 2.16 8.52
C VAL A 78 6.83 2.60 9.71
N THR A 79 6.22 2.57 10.89
CA THR A 79 6.92 2.78 12.16
C THR A 79 7.11 1.46 12.88
N LEU A 80 8.35 1.03 13.05
CA LEU A 80 8.72 -0.10 13.89
C LEU A 80 9.32 0.39 15.21
N ARG A 81 8.96 -0.29 16.30
CA ARG A 81 9.44 0.00 17.66
C ARG A 81 10.10 -1.22 18.28
N GLY A 82 11.28 -1.06 18.83
CA GLY A 82 11.91 -2.03 19.72
C GLY A 82 11.51 -1.83 21.18
N LYS A 83 12.02 -2.67 22.07
CA LYS A 83 11.79 -2.54 23.52
C LYS A 83 12.36 -1.23 24.09
N GLU A 84 13.46 -0.73 23.55
CA GLU A 84 14.19 0.44 24.02
C GLU A 84 13.90 1.72 23.22
N GLY A 85 12.88 1.71 22.32
CA GLY A 85 12.51 2.89 21.54
C GLY A 85 12.34 2.64 20.06
N TRP A 86 12.52 3.70 19.25
CA TRP A 86 12.24 3.70 17.81
C TRP A 86 13.28 2.95 16.96
N GLY A 87 14.36 2.54 17.58
CA GLY A 87 15.31 1.66 16.94
C GLY A 87 16.71 2.21 16.82
N ASP A 88 17.60 1.27 16.71
CA ASP A 88 19.04 1.37 16.62
C ASP A 88 19.57 0.63 15.39
N GLY A 89 18.74 0.47 14.34
CA GLY A 89 19.13 -0.26 13.13
C GLY A 89 19.26 -1.79 13.30
N LYS A 90 18.72 -2.37 14.38
CA LYS A 90 18.77 -3.83 14.59
C LYS A 90 18.00 -4.59 13.51
N LYS A 91 18.40 -5.83 13.27
CA LYS A 91 17.77 -6.75 12.32
C LYS A 91 16.27 -6.88 12.56
N LEU A 92 15.51 -7.10 11.47
CA LEU A 92 14.11 -7.47 11.56
C LEU A 92 13.94 -8.77 12.36
N GLY A 93 13.01 -8.78 13.30
CA GLY A 93 12.80 -9.97 14.12
C GLY A 93 11.82 -9.75 15.27
N PRO A 94 11.67 -10.76 16.15
CA PRO A 94 10.63 -10.82 17.18
C PRO A 94 10.74 -9.74 18.26
N GLN A 95 11.82 -8.98 18.27
CA GLN A 95 11.99 -7.86 19.21
C GLN A 95 11.43 -6.52 18.68
N LEU A 96 10.96 -6.50 17.44
CA LEU A 96 10.36 -5.35 16.81
C LEU A 96 8.85 -5.53 16.70
N PHE A 97 8.14 -4.44 16.97
CA PHE A 97 6.68 -4.38 16.90
C PHE A 97 6.24 -3.36 15.87
N MET A 98 5.18 -3.62 15.16
CA MET A 98 4.53 -2.64 14.31
C MET A 98 3.82 -1.60 15.18
N ALA A 99 4.43 -0.43 15.30
CA ALA A 99 3.89 0.67 16.11
C ALA A 99 2.92 1.55 15.32
N ASP A 100 3.12 1.63 13.99
CA ASP A 100 2.22 2.37 13.10
C ASP A 100 2.40 1.91 11.65
N PRO A 101 1.37 1.36 10.98
CA PRO A 101 1.45 0.91 9.60
C PRO A 101 1.39 2.05 8.58
N PHE A 102 1.23 3.30 9.03
CA PHE A 102 1.11 4.51 8.22
C PHE A 102 2.30 5.48 8.44
N GLY A 103 3.44 4.97 8.89
CA GLY A 103 4.66 5.74 9.05
C GLY A 103 4.56 6.91 10.04
N GLY A 104 3.73 6.77 11.09
CA GLY A 104 3.53 7.82 12.07
C GLY A 104 2.87 9.08 11.52
N GLY A 105 2.09 8.96 10.43
CA GLY A 105 1.47 10.09 9.76
C GLY A 105 2.51 10.97 9.04
N VAL A 106 3.48 10.34 8.38
CA VAL A 106 4.48 11.06 7.58
C VAL A 106 3.80 11.87 6.48
N GLY A 107 4.20 13.14 6.34
CA GLY A 107 3.75 14.01 5.25
C GLY A 107 4.44 13.66 3.92
N THR A 108 3.86 14.12 2.81
CA THR A 108 4.40 13.80 1.46
C THR A 108 5.81 14.35 1.26
N GLU A 109 6.14 15.54 1.79
CA GLU A 109 7.47 16.14 1.66
C GLU A 109 8.52 15.35 2.46
N ASP A 110 8.23 15.05 3.74
CA ASP A 110 9.10 14.18 4.56
C ASP A 110 9.31 12.81 3.89
N ALA A 111 8.23 12.23 3.36
CA ALA A 111 8.28 10.93 2.69
C ALA A 111 9.14 10.99 1.42
N ARG A 112 9.13 12.12 0.68
CA ARG A 112 9.97 12.32 -0.51
C ARG A 112 11.45 12.21 -0.15
N GLU A 113 11.89 12.95 0.86
CA GLU A 113 13.30 12.92 1.29
C GLU A 113 13.71 11.50 1.74
N LEU A 114 12.82 10.77 2.42
CA LEU A 114 13.08 9.40 2.84
C LEU A 114 13.20 8.44 1.64
N ILE A 115 12.31 8.54 0.66
CA ILE A 115 12.32 7.67 -0.52
C ILE A 115 13.47 8.03 -1.48
N ASP A 116 13.81 9.30 -1.61
CA ASP A 116 14.97 9.73 -2.40
C ASP A 116 16.27 9.12 -1.82
N THR A 117 16.43 9.14 -0.49
CA THR A 117 17.56 8.49 0.18
C THR A 117 17.55 6.97 0.00
N ILE A 118 16.38 6.34 0.02
CA ILE A 118 16.26 4.89 -0.29
C ILE A 118 16.69 4.62 -1.73
N ASN A 119 16.25 5.44 -2.68
CA ASN A 119 16.67 5.29 -4.08
C ASN A 119 18.17 5.45 -4.25
N GLU A 120 18.81 6.43 -3.61
CA GLU A 120 20.25 6.63 -3.67
C GLU A 120 21.06 5.42 -3.18
N GLN A 121 20.54 4.66 -2.23
CA GLN A 121 21.29 3.61 -1.55
C GLN A 121 20.87 2.18 -1.89
N LEU A 122 19.62 1.97 -2.28
CA LEU A 122 19.05 0.62 -2.51
C LEU A 122 18.60 0.35 -3.94
N ILE A 123 18.60 1.34 -4.83
CA ILE A 123 18.28 1.12 -6.25
C ILE A 123 19.30 0.18 -6.89
N SER A 124 18.83 -0.68 -7.77
CA SER A 124 19.67 -1.55 -8.59
C SER A 124 19.08 -1.69 -10.00
N GLU A 125 19.74 -2.41 -10.88
CA GLU A 125 19.20 -2.71 -12.21
C GLU A 125 17.84 -3.40 -12.15
N ASN A 126 17.60 -4.17 -11.08
CA ASN A 126 16.38 -4.99 -10.93
C ASN A 126 15.41 -4.44 -9.88
N ILE A 127 15.78 -3.45 -9.08
CA ILE A 127 14.92 -2.91 -8.00
C ILE A 127 14.84 -1.39 -8.17
N GLN A 128 13.61 -0.89 -8.26
CA GLN A 128 13.35 0.55 -8.39
C GLN A 128 12.22 0.94 -7.44
N PHE A 129 12.36 2.10 -6.80
CA PHE A 129 11.34 2.67 -5.92
C PHE A 129 10.76 3.92 -6.55
N TYR A 130 9.43 4.04 -6.52
CA TYR A 130 8.70 5.17 -7.07
C TYR A 130 7.95 5.89 -5.96
N MET A 131 8.12 7.20 -5.95
CA MET A 131 7.47 8.07 -4.98
C MET A 131 5.95 8.12 -5.22
N GLY A 132 5.19 7.84 -4.19
CA GLY A 132 3.75 8.05 -4.14
C GLY A 132 3.39 9.23 -3.24
N SER A 133 2.51 9.02 -2.28
CA SER A 133 2.10 10.04 -1.33
C SER A 133 2.11 9.53 0.11
N HIS A 134 2.47 10.39 1.04
CA HIS A 134 2.49 10.07 2.47
C HIS A 134 3.31 8.79 2.74
N HIS A 135 2.68 7.76 3.27
CA HIS A 135 3.30 6.47 3.56
C HIS A 135 3.27 5.46 2.40
N ARG A 136 2.57 5.78 1.29
CA ARG A 136 2.34 4.85 0.17
C ARG A 136 3.25 5.15 -1.00
N HIS A 137 4.01 4.16 -1.42
CA HIS A 137 4.95 4.21 -2.52
C HIS A 137 4.91 2.87 -3.26
N LEU A 138 5.67 2.76 -4.34
CA LEU A 138 5.76 1.57 -5.15
C LEU A 138 7.21 1.07 -5.19
N MET A 139 7.39 -0.24 -5.18
CA MET A 139 8.65 -0.88 -5.59
C MET A 139 8.37 -1.77 -6.80
N VAL A 140 9.19 -1.64 -7.82
CA VAL A 140 9.18 -2.53 -8.99
C VAL A 140 10.41 -3.44 -8.91
N TRP A 141 10.15 -4.75 -9.01
CA TRP A 141 11.19 -5.77 -9.13
C TRP A 141 11.17 -6.34 -10.56
N VAL A 142 12.12 -5.89 -11.37
CA VAL A 142 12.28 -6.32 -12.77
C VAL A 142 12.64 -7.80 -12.83
N GLY A 143 11.82 -8.60 -13.49
CA GLY A 143 11.98 -10.06 -13.55
C GLY A 143 11.82 -10.77 -12.21
N GLY A 144 11.20 -10.14 -11.24
CA GLY A 144 11.08 -10.62 -9.87
C GLY A 144 10.14 -11.80 -9.68
N SER A 145 10.14 -12.36 -8.47
CA SER A 145 9.22 -13.43 -8.09
C SER A 145 7.89 -12.87 -7.60
N GLY A 146 6.80 -13.21 -8.26
CA GLY A 146 5.43 -12.94 -7.82
C GLY A 146 4.88 -13.98 -6.82
N LYS A 147 5.71 -14.93 -6.37
CA LYS A 147 5.30 -16.02 -5.47
C LYS A 147 5.57 -15.76 -4.00
N VAL A 148 6.07 -14.57 -3.67
CA VAL A 148 6.30 -14.18 -2.29
C VAL A 148 4.98 -13.93 -1.58
N VAL A 149 4.80 -14.56 -0.43
CA VAL A 149 3.65 -14.31 0.45
C VAL A 149 4.00 -13.14 1.37
N CYS A 150 3.30 -12.04 1.19
CA CYS A 150 3.46 -10.82 1.98
C CYS A 150 2.16 -10.51 2.74
N ARG A 151 2.30 -9.86 3.88
CA ARG A 151 1.18 -9.44 4.73
C ARG A 151 1.01 -7.93 4.70
N ASN A 152 -0.24 -7.48 4.74
CA ASN A 152 -0.56 -6.07 4.91
C ASN A 152 0.00 -5.59 6.27
N PRO A 153 0.73 -4.46 6.33
CA PRO A 153 1.30 -3.96 7.58
C PRO A 153 0.25 -3.68 8.66
N GLN A 154 -0.99 -3.39 8.29
CA GLN A 154 -2.09 -3.18 9.23
C GLN A 154 -2.42 -4.45 10.05
N GLU A 155 -2.20 -5.64 9.49
CA GLU A 155 -2.42 -6.90 10.19
C GLU A 155 -1.43 -7.09 11.36
N ALA A 156 -0.26 -6.47 11.27
CA ALA A 156 0.78 -6.56 12.28
C ALA A 156 0.68 -5.49 13.38
N LEU A 157 -0.29 -4.56 13.30
CA LEU A 157 -0.39 -3.45 14.27
C LEU A 157 -0.41 -3.94 15.72
N GLY A 158 0.55 -3.46 16.51
CA GLY A 158 0.74 -3.82 17.90
C GLY A 158 1.34 -5.22 18.14
N GLN A 159 1.68 -5.96 17.08
CA GLN A 159 2.23 -7.32 17.16
C GLN A 159 3.73 -7.34 16.85
N PRO A 160 4.46 -8.38 17.33
CA PRO A 160 5.80 -8.69 16.83
C PRO A 160 5.75 -8.96 15.33
N ILE A 161 6.70 -8.39 14.58
CA ILE A 161 6.67 -8.41 13.12
C ILE A 161 7.12 -9.73 12.48
N ASP A 162 7.77 -10.60 13.21
CA ASP A 162 8.40 -11.83 12.69
C ASP A 162 7.42 -12.74 11.93
N ALA A 163 6.20 -12.91 12.45
CA ALA A 163 5.15 -13.71 11.81
C ALA A 163 4.54 -13.06 10.55
N TYR A 164 4.85 -11.80 10.29
CA TYR A 164 4.28 -11.01 9.19
C TYR A 164 5.30 -10.68 8.10
N LEU A 165 6.57 -11.05 8.31
CA LEU A 165 7.64 -10.83 7.32
C LEU A 165 7.38 -11.67 6.05
N PRO A 166 7.87 -11.21 4.88
CA PRO A 166 7.73 -11.94 3.64
C PRO A 166 8.22 -13.39 3.73
N MET A 167 7.50 -14.34 3.11
CA MET A 167 7.82 -15.77 3.06
C MET A 167 7.72 -16.31 1.63
N GLY A 168 8.42 -17.41 1.36
CA GLY A 168 8.40 -18.08 0.06
C GLY A 168 9.57 -17.68 -0.84
N ASP A 169 9.44 -18.00 -2.11
CA ASP A 169 10.49 -17.80 -3.11
C ASP A 169 10.67 -16.30 -3.40
N GLY A 170 11.92 -15.81 -3.24
CA GLY A 170 12.26 -14.39 -3.34
C GLY A 170 12.07 -13.56 -2.05
N ALA A 171 11.52 -14.15 -0.98
CA ALA A 171 11.29 -13.44 0.29
C ALA A 171 12.56 -12.89 0.93
N GLN A 172 13.70 -13.56 0.71
CA GLN A 172 14.99 -13.14 1.28
C GLN A 172 15.38 -11.74 0.78
N ILE A 173 15.22 -11.47 -0.52
CA ILE A 173 15.54 -10.16 -1.11
C ILE A 173 14.67 -9.06 -0.50
N LEU A 174 13.36 -9.32 -0.35
CA LEU A 174 12.47 -8.35 0.27
C LEU A 174 12.84 -8.06 1.73
N ARG A 175 13.19 -9.09 2.49
CA ARG A 175 13.64 -8.92 3.89
C ARG A 175 14.93 -8.13 3.96
N GLU A 176 15.90 -8.39 3.09
CA GLU A 176 17.16 -7.65 3.02
C GLU A 176 16.93 -6.17 2.70
N LEU A 177 16.04 -5.86 1.74
CA LEU A 177 15.66 -4.48 1.43
C LEU A 177 14.95 -3.78 2.61
N MET A 178 14.05 -4.48 3.29
CA MET A 178 13.39 -3.97 4.50
C MET A 178 14.40 -3.72 5.63
N GLU A 179 15.35 -4.64 5.87
CA GLU A 179 16.41 -4.46 6.87
C GLU A 179 17.33 -3.29 6.52
N ALA A 180 17.78 -3.21 5.27
CA ALA A 180 18.63 -2.13 4.79
C ALA A 180 17.91 -0.77 4.92
N SER A 181 16.65 -0.69 4.52
CA SER A 181 15.86 0.53 4.69
C SER A 181 15.78 0.98 6.14
N ARG A 182 15.65 0.03 7.06
CA ARG A 182 15.60 0.33 8.49
C ARG A 182 16.91 0.94 9.00
N VAL A 183 18.06 0.40 8.58
CA VAL A 183 19.37 0.96 8.93
C VAL A 183 19.50 2.41 8.45
N ILE A 184 19.09 2.66 7.21
CA ILE A 184 19.13 3.98 6.60
C ILE A 184 18.16 4.95 7.31
N LEU A 185 16.91 4.57 7.42
CA LEU A 185 15.84 5.45 7.87
C LEU A 185 15.86 5.74 9.37
N CYS A 186 16.37 4.83 10.20
CA CYS A 186 16.51 5.07 11.64
C CYS A 186 17.40 6.28 11.96
N HIS A 187 18.38 6.56 11.13
CA HIS A 187 19.35 7.65 11.34
C HIS A 187 19.10 8.86 10.43
N HIS A 188 18.07 8.79 9.59
CA HIS A 188 17.75 9.86 8.66
C HIS A 188 17.35 11.16 9.39
N PRO A 189 17.85 12.35 8.95
CA PRO A 189 17.58 13.63 9.61
C PRO A 189 16.08 13.90 9.83
N VAL A 190 15.24 13.65 8.82
CA VAL A 190 13.78 13.78 8.91
C VAL A 190 13.23 13.01 10.12
N ASN A 191 13.62 11.75 10.28
CA ASN A 191 13.15 10.93 11.39
C ASN A 191 13.71 11.39 12.75
N GLN A 192 14.93 11.90 12.77
CA GLN A 192 15.50 12.48 14.00
C GLN A 192 14.73 13.74 14.43
N GLU A 193 14.32 14.59 13.48
CA GLU A 193 13.52 15.77 13.75
C GLU A 193 12.10 15.41 14.19
N ARG A 194 11.49 14.42 13.54
CA ARG A 194 10.18 13.91 13.95
C ARG A 194 10.20 13.38 15.39
N ILE A 195 11.22 12.62 15.76
CA ILE A 195 11.39 12.10 17.14
C ILE A 195 11.56 13.27 18.13
N LYS A 196 12.38 14.28 17.82
CA LYS A 196 12.54 15.48 18.66
C LYS A 196 11.24 16.25 18.85
N ALA A 197 10.39 16.25 17.81
CA ALA A 197 9.05 16.86 17.86
C ALA A 197 8.00 15.98 18.56
N GLY A 198 8.38 14.82 19.09
CA GLY A 198 7.45 13.89 19.74
C GLY A 198 6.58 13.08 18.76
N LEU A 199 6.91 13.11 17.47
CA LEU A 199 6.22 12.34 16.44
C LEU A 199 6.85 10.95 16.26
N LYS A 200 6.08 10.02 15.75
CA LYS A 200 6.61 8.69 15.37
C LYS A 200 7.44 8.81 14.09
N PRO A 201 8.60 8.15 14.00
CA PRO A 201 9.40 8.12 12.78
C PRO A 201 8.82 7.16 11.74
N ALA A 202 9.02 7.44 10.47
CA ALA A 202 8.81 6.51 9.37
C ALA A 202 10.12 5.75 9.08
N ASN A 203 10.41 4.72 9.88
CA ASN A 203 11.75 4.17 10.06
C ASN A 203 12.00 2.81 9.39
N CYS A 204 11.08 2.34 8.55
CA CYS A 204 11.26 1.10 7.81
C CYS A 204 10.36 1.08 6.57
N LEU A 205 10.83 0.51 5.46
CA LEU A 205 9.97 0.10 4.36
C LEU A 205 9.24 -1.20 4.72
N TRP A 206 7.99 -1.32 4.26
CA TRP A 206 7.22 -2.54 4.32
C TRP A 206 6.74 -2.93 2.93
N LEU A 207 7.29 -4.01 2.39
CA LEU A 207 7.02 -4.47 1.03
C LEU A 207 5.94 -5.54 1.07
N TRP A 208 4.82 -5.29 0.34
CA TRP A 208 3.67 -6.20 0.36
C TRP A 208 2.82 -6.07 -0.91
N GLY A 209 1.81 -6.92 -1.04
CA GLY A 209 0.85 -6.85 -2.14
C GLY A 209 1.47 -7.00 -3.54
N PRO A 210 2.32 -8.03 -3.76
CA PRO A 210 2.90 -8.27 -5.08
C PRO A 210 1.82 -8.50 -6.13
N GLY A 211 2.10 -8.03 -7.35
CA GLY A 211 1.27 -8.33 -8.52
C GLY A 211 2.03 -8.11 -9.81
N LYS A 212 1.54 -8.72 -10.87
CA LYS A 212 2.02 -8.52 -12.24
C LYS A 212 1.07 -7.61 -13.01
N PRO A 213 1.56 -6.83 -13.98
CA PRO A 213 0.70 -6.00 -14.79
C PRO A 213 -0.33 -6.84 -15.55
N VAL A 214 -1.51 -6.30 -15.70
CA VAL A 214 -2.61 -6.89 -16.49
C VAL A 214 -3.22 -5.80 -17.35
N GLU A 215 -3.40 -6.09 -18.62
CA GLU A 215 -4.12 -5.20 -19.52
C GLU A 215 -5.62 -5.36 -19.32
N LEU A 216 -6.22 -4.44 -18.56
CA LEU A 216 -7.65 -4.38 -18.40
C LEU A 216 -8.29 -3.83 -19.68
N PRO A 217 -9.35 -4.47 -20.23
CA PRO A 217 -10.14 -3.87 -21.29
C PRO A 217 -10.70 -2.51 -20.84
N HIS A 218 -10.68 -1.53 -21.72
CA HIS A 218 -11.20 -0.21 -21.40
C HIS A 218 -12.66 -0.27 -20.95
N LEU A 219 -13.01 0.48 -19.91
CA LEU A 219 -14.38 0.52 -19.41
C LEU A 219 -15.39 0.93 -20.49
N LYS A 220 -14.98 1.83 -21.42
CA LYS A 220 -15.79 2.26 -22.57
C LYS A 220 -16.12 1.14 -23.55
N GLU A 221 -15.31 0.10 -23.65
CA GLU A 221 -15.57 -1.07 -24.50
C GLU A 221 -16.64 -1.96 -23.90
N ARG A 222 -16.78 -1.94 -22.57
CA ARG A 222 -17.76 -2.72 -21.83
C ARG A 222 -19.08 -1.97 -21.63
N TRP A 223 -18.98 -0.67 -21.36
CA TRP A 223 -20.11 0.18 -21.03
C TRP A 223 -20.05 1.46 -21.85
N PRO A 224 -21.06 1.75 -22.70
CA PRO A 224 -21.11 2.99 -23.50
C PRO A 224 -21.49 4.19 -22.62
N VAL A 225 -20.76 4.42 -21.54
CA VAL A 225 -21.02 5.49 -20.57
C VAL A 225 -19.81 6.39 -20.44
N LYS A 226 -20.06 7.65 -20.12
CA LYS A 226 -19.05 8.57 -19.62
C LYS A 226 -19.15 8.57 -18.11
N GLY A 227 -18.06 8.22 -17.43
CA GLY A 227 -18.00 8.19 -15.98
C GLY A 227 -16.94 9.14 -15.45
N THR A 228 -17.12 9.55 -14.20
CA THR A 228 -16.10 10.27 -13.42
C THR A 228 -15.98 9.58 -12.08
N VAL A 229 -14.76 9.34 -11.64
CA VAL A 229 -14.46 8.83 -10.31
C VAL A 229 -14.10 10.01 -9.42
N ILE A 230 -14.70 10.08 -8.24
CA ILE A 230 -14.35 11.04 -7.19
C ILE A 230 -13.89 10.23 -6.00
N SER A 231 -12.62 10.33 -5.66
CA SER A 231 -12.00 9.63 -4.54
C SER A 231 -11.06 10.56 -3.77
N HIS A 232 -10.93 10.32 -2.47
CA HIS A 232 -9.98 11.05 -1.61
C HIS A 232 -8.57 10.46 -1.69
N GLU A 233 -8.44 9.16 -2.00
CA GLU A 233 -7.17 8.46 -2.11
C GLU A 233 -7.13 7.65 -3.41
N GLY A 234 -6.02 7.72 -4.18
CA GLY A 234 -5.72 6.78 -5.27
C GLY A 234 -5.44 5.38 -4.71
N PRO A 235 -5.53 4.32 -5.46
CA PRO A 235 -5.36 4.07 -6.88
C PRO A 235 -6.69 3.86 -7.63
N TYR A 236 -7.63 4.75 -7.51
CA TYR A 236 -8.98 4.59 -8.05
C TYR A 236 -9.27 5.51 -9.25
N VAL A 237 -8.22 6.07 -9.83
CA VAL A 237 -8.32 6.95 -11.01
C VAL A 237 -8.07 6.16 -12.29
#